data_8d0d152c176d7209f504e31d59d57844
#
_entry.id   8d0d152c176d7209f504e31d59d57844
#
_cell.length_a   1.000
_cell.length_b   1.000
_cell.length_c   1.000
_cell.angle_alpha   90.00
_cell.angle_beta   90.00
_cell.angle_gamma   90.00
#
_symmetry.space_group_name_H-M   'P 1'
#
loop_
_entity.id
_entity.type
_entity.pdbx_description
1 polymer ?
#
loop_
_entity_poly.entity_id
_entity_poly.type
_entity_poly.pdbx_seq_one_letter_code
_entity_poly.pdbx_strand_id
1 'polypeptide(L)'
;MLGLVAGTCVGYLVQADRDPTPLTSLSQVTLTQAKGEAPEPLSAAQDRRVRTDGDLRKLLLKKPKGAKEADWLEGADGWMDLADYAADYDEPGNMFGSFLGSEFRRAAVTGWLAGDSSVEIRLVQYRQEETVAASEAAENGHYWAEREDGTESYPVPGTGDGMAYVHTKPFVELGGVSAYSARAFAWRGDIAMEIWVYDSKRISKQLIVDLAKRQMEQL
;
A
#
# COMPACT_ATOMS: atom_id res chain seq x y z
N MET A 1 -1.08 -65.58 -11.80
CA MET A 1 -2.03 -64.50 -11.50
C MET A 1 -2.87 -64.73 -10.26
N LEU A 2 -3.28 -65.98 -9.94
CA LEU A 2 -4.08 -66.24 -8.70
C LEU A 2 -3.39 -65.83 -7.41
N GLY A 3 -2.06 -65.97 -7.30
CA GLY A 3 -1.33 -65.63 -6.07
C GLY A 3 -1.30 -64.13 -5.76
N LEU A 4 -1.35 -63.26 -6.78
CA LEU A 4 -1.36 -61.81 -6.60
C LEU A 4 -2.71 -61.32 -6.04
N VAL A 5 -3.81 -61.86 -6.53
CA VAL A 5 -5.18 -61.55 -6.09
C VAL A 5 -5.41 -62.05 -4.68
N ALA A 6 -4.99 -63.29 -4.38
CA ALA A 6 -5.12 -63.80 -3.01
C ALA A 6 -4.28 -63.03 -1.99
N GLY A 7 -3.06 -62.63 -2.38
CA GLY A 7 -2.20 -61.82 -1.49
C GLY A 7 -2.75 -60.43 -1.20
N THR A 8 -3.36 -59.77 -2.21
CA THR A 8 -3.97 -58.44 -2.00
C THR A 8 -5.21 -58.52 -1.14
N CYS A 9 -6.06 -59.54 -1.31
CA CYS A 9 -7.25 -59.73 -0.49
C CYS A 9 -6.90 -60.03 0.98
N VAL A 10 -5.94 -60.92 1.22
CA VAL A 10 -5.48 -61.21 2.59
C VAL A 10 -4.80 -60.01 3.23
N GLY A 11 -3.97 -59.29 2.48
CA GLY A 11 -3.33 -58.04 2.95
C GLY A 11 -4.36 -56.96 3.31
N TYR A 12 -5.41 -56.81 2.52
CA TYR A 12 -6.49 -55.87 2.82
C TYR A 12 -7.27 -56.24 4.10
N LEU A 13 -7.62 -57.50 4.24
CA LEU A 13 -8.35 -57.96 5.42
C LEU A 13 -7.53 -57.78 6.71
N VAL A 14 -6.23 -58.10 6.67
CA VAL A 14 -5.31 -57.86 7.81
C VAL A 14 -5.19 -56.37 8.14
N GLN A 15 -5.22 -55.51 7.13
CA GLN A 15 -5.13 -54.07 7.35
C GLN A 15 -6.45 -53.48 7.84
N ALA A 16 -7.60 -54.02 7.35
CA ALA A 16 -8.92 -53.56 7.74
C ALA A 16 -9.27 -53.95 9.19
N ASP A 17 -8.68 -55.04 9.68
CA ASP A 17 -8.90 -55.55 11.08
C ASP A 17 -7.93 -54.91 12.09
N ARG A 18 -7.04 -54.02 11.65
CA ARG A 18 -6.18 -53.28 12.58
C ARG A 18 -6.93 -52.17 13.26
N ASP A 19 -6.80 -52.09 14.56
CA ASP A 19 -7.27 -50.93 15.31
C ASP A 19 -6.62 -49.63 14.75
N PRO A 20 -7.41 -48.54 14.63
CA PRO A 20 -6.88 -47.26 14.20
C PRO A 20 -5.70 -46.86 15.07
N THR A 21 -4.55 -46.57 14.46
CA THR A 21 -3.38 -46.07 15.18
C THR A 21 -3.77 -44.75 15.84
N PRO A 22 -3.70 -44.65 17.19
CA PRO A 22 -4.00 -43.37 17.83
C PRO A 22 -2.98 -42.34 17.40
N LEU A 23 -3.43 -41.36 16.60
CA LEU A 23 -2.63 -40.24 16.24
C LEU A 23 -2.39 -39.39 17.49
N THR A 24 -1.16 -39.00 17.73
CA THR A 24 -0.82 -37.99 18.73
C THR A 24 -1.62 -36.72 18.45
N SER A 25 -2.26 -36.18 19.49
CA SER A 25 -3.01 -34.92 19.35
C SER A 25 -2.08 -33.85 18.75
N LEU A 26 -2.48 -33.31 17.61
CA LEU A 26 -1.81 -32.15 16.98
C LEU A 26 -2.14 -30.84 17.72
N SER A 27 -2.99 -30.88 18.75
CA SER A 27 -3.26 -29.72 19.57
C SER A 27 -2.00 -29.34 20.35
N GLN A 28 -1.44 -28.19 20.03
CA GLN A 28 -0.40 -27.58 20.83
C GLN A 28 -0.94 -27.32 22.25
N VAL A 29 -0.09 -27.52 23.24
CA VAL A 29 -0.41 -27.11 24.62
C VAL A 29 -0.81 -25.63 24.58
N THR A 30 -2.01 -25.33 25.07
CA THR A 30 -2.49 -23.94 25.16
C THR A 30 -1.53 -23.20 26.07
N LEU A 31 -0.73 -22.30 25.50
CA LEU A 31 0.17 -21.45 26.28
C LEU A 31 -0.71 -20.53 27.12
N THR A 32 -0.46 -20.53 28.43
CA THR A 32 -1.11 -19.58 29.32
C THR A 32 -0.66 -18.18 28.93
N GLN A 33 -1.58 -17.34 28.51
CA GLN A 33 -1.27 -15.97 28.16
C GLN A 33 -0.70 -15.25 29.37
N ALA A 34 0.45 -14.61 29.21
CA ALA A 34 1.08 -13.83 30.27
C ALA A 34 0.11 -12.70 30.68
N LYS A 35 -0.14 -12.59 31.99
CA LYS A 35 -0.88 -11.48 32.56
C LYS A 35 0.08 -10.31 32.73
N GLY A 36 0.19 -9.47 31.73
CA GLY A 36 1.02 -8.29 31.72
C GLY A 36 0.41 -7.18 30.88
N GLU A 37 0.91 -5.98 31.02
CA GLU A 37 0.59 -4.86 30.13
C GLU A 37 0.94 -5.27 28.68
N ALA A 38 0.09 -4.88 27.72
CA ALA A 38 0.37 -5.13 26.32
C ALA A 38 1.72 -4.47 25.95
N PRO A 39 2.58 -5.12 25.16
CA PRO A 39 3.82 -4.51 24.71
C PRO A 39 3.54 -3.21 23.97
N GLU A 40 4.42 -2.23 24.09
CA GLU A 40 4.30 -0.99 23.33
C GLU A 40 4.17 -1.28 21.84
N PRO A 41 3.31 -0.53 21.13
CA PRO A 41 3.17 -0.68 19.68
C PRO A 41 4.53 -0.48 18.99
N LEU A 42 4.82 -1.29 17.99
CA LEU A 42 6.02 -1.10 17.17
C LEU A 42 6.02 0.29 16.54
N SER A 43 7.20 0.88 16.43
CA SER A 43 7.36 2.13 15.66
C SER A 43 6.93 1.92 14.20
N ALA A 44 6.52 2.98 13.52
CA ALA A 44 6.09 2.91 12.12
C ALA A 44 7.14 2.24 11.22
N ALA A 45 8.44 2.49 11.46
CA ALA A 45 9.55 1.86 10.73
C ALA A 45 9.69 0.35 10.97
N GLN A 46 9.14 -0.15 12.06
CA GLN A 46 9.22 -1.56 12.45
C GLN A 46 7.90 -2.31 12.22
N ASP A 47 6.82 -1.60 11.96
CA ASP A 47 5.50 -2.18 11.71
C ASP A 47 5.40 -2.69 10.27
N ARG A 48 5.77 -3.96 10.08
CA ARG A 48 5.71 -4.66 8.80
C ARG A 48 4.48 -5.55 8.67
N ARG A 49 3.39 -5.23 9.35
CA ARG A 49 2.18 -6.03 9.30
C ARG A 49 1.54 -6.00 7.93
N VAL A 50 1.23 -7.18 7.40
CA VAL A 50 0.44 -7.35 6.19
C VAL A 50 -1.04 -7.33 6.57
N ARG A 51 -1.82 -6.45 5.95
CA ARG A 51 -3.27 -6.40 6.11
C ARG A 51 -3.94 -7.23 5.02
N THR A 52 -4.32 -8.45 5.35
CA THR A 52 -5.01 -9.33 4.39
C THR A 52 -6.46 -8.95 4.17
N ASP A 53 -7.12 -8.37 5.16
CA ASP A 53 -8.55 -8.07 5.18
C ASP A 53 -8.85 -6.57 5.21
N GLY A 54 -10.09 -6.25 4.87
CA GLY A 54 -10.61 -4.90 4.92
C GLY A 54 -10.68 -4.19 3.57
N ASP A 55 -11.36 -3.07 3.58
CA ASP A 55 -11.54 -2.19 2.43
C ASP A 55 -10.53 -1.04 2.50
N LEU A 56 -9.54 -1.05 1.61
CA LEU A 56 -8.46 -0.06 1.55
C LEU A 56 -8.99 1.39 1.39
N ARG A 57 -10.13 1.56 0.72
CA ARG A 57 -10.78 2.87 0.55
C ARG A 57 -11.20 3.52 1.88
N LYS A 58 -11.47 2.70 2.91
CA LYS A 58 -11.84 3.19 4.25
C LYS A 58 -10.67 3.81 5.00
N LEU A 59 -9.45 3.56 4.55
CA LEU A 59 -8.23 4.12 5.10
C LEU A 59 -7.86 5.46 4.43
N LEU A 60 -8.49 5.81 3.31
CA LEU A 60 -8.27 7.08 2.65
C LEU A 60 -8.88 8.24 3.44
N LEU A 61 -8.21 9.38 3.44
CA LEU A 61 -8.77 10.62 3.96
C LEU A 61 -10.06 10.97 3.22
N LYS A 62 -11.04 11.42 3.98
CA LYS A 62 -12.28 11.92 3.40
C LYS A 62 -12.09 13.33 2.85
N LYS A 63 -12.73 13.60 1.73
CA LYS A 63 -12.82 14.92 1.14
C LYS A 63 -13.27 15.96 2.18
N PRO A 64 -12.57 17.09 2.32
CA PRO A 64 -12.97 18.15 3.23
C PRO A 64 -14.35 18.74 2.90
N LYS A 65 -15.05 19.23 3.92
CA LYS A 65 -16.32 19.91 3.73
C LYS A 65 -16.15 21.13 2.82
N GLY A 66 -16.96 21.22 1.78
CA GLY A 66 -16.91 22.32 0.81
C GLY A 66 -15.97 22.11 -0.37
N ALA A 67 -15.11 21.09 -0.35
CA ALA A 67 -14.32 20.70 -1.52
C ALA A 67 -15.21 19.97 -2.55
N LYS A 68 -14.89 20.13 -3.84
CA LYS A 68 -15.55 19.42 -4.93
C LYS A 68 -14.87 18.07 -5.13
N GLU A 69 -15.62 17.08 -5.59
CA GLU A 69 -15.08 15.78 -5.99
C GLU A 69 -14.18 15.93 -7.20
N ALA A 70 -13.12 15.13 -7.24
CA ALA A 70 -12.26 15.03 -8.40
C ALA A 70 -12.96 14.23 -9.50
N ASP A 71 -12.98 14.77 -10.71
CA ASP A 71 -13.57 14.12 -11.90
C ASP A 71 -12.50 13.62 -12.89
N TRP A 72 -11.22 13.77 -12.52
CA TRP A 72 -10.07 13.34 -13.32
C TRP A 72 -9.41 12.04 -12.81
N LEU A 73 -9.86 11.49 -11.68
CA LEU A 73 -9.24 10.31 -11.09
C LEU A 73 -9.43 9.08 -11.97
N GLU A 74 -8.35 8.39 -12.19
CA GLU A 74 -8.40 7.04 -12.75
C GLU A 74 -8.99 6.06 -11.72
N GLY A 75 -9.72 5.05 -12.20
CA GLY A 75 -10.34 4.03 -11.36
C GLY A 75 -11.84 4.19 -11.16
N ALA A 76 -12.47 3.14 -10.63
CA ALA A 76 -13.90 3.06 -10.40
C ALA A 76 -14.22 2.96 -8.89
N ASP A 77 -15.17 3.76 -8.43
CA ASP A 77 -15.63 3.73 -7.03
C ASP A 77 -14.53 3.86 -5.97
N GLY A 78 -13.45 4.60 -6.28
CA GLY A 78 -12.29 4.77 -5.40
C GLY A 78 -11.33 3.56 -5.38
N TRP A 79 -11.52 2.57 -6.24
CA TRP A 79 -10.54 1.57 -6.56
C TRP A 79 -9.76 1.97 -7.82
N MET A 80 -8.48 1.66 -7.82
CA MET A 80 -7.59 1.80 -8.96
C MET A 80 -7.00 0.42 -9.23
N ASP A 81 -7.18 -0.09 -10.43
CA ASP A 81 -6.58 -1.36 -10.81
C ASP A 81 -5.12 -1.18 -11.25
N LEU A 82 -4.46 -2.29 -11.58
CA LEU A 82 -3.05 -2.25 -11.98
C LEU A 82 -2.84 -1.52 -13.31
N ALA A 83 -3.79 -1.59 -14.24
CA ALA A 83 -3.67 -0.91 -15.52
C ALA A 83 -3.87 0.60 -15.34
N ASP A 84 -4.85 1.01 -14.54
CA ASP A 84 -5.06 2.41 -14.15
C ASP A 84 -3.82 2.99 -13.47
N TYR A 85 -3.23 2.24 -12.51
CA TYR A 85 -2.03 2.68 -11.79
C TYR A 85 -0.81 2.79 -12.71
N ALA A 86 -0.67 1.88 -13.66
CA ALA A 86 0.42 1.91 -14.63
C ALA A 86 0.26 3.02 -15.69
N ALA A 87 -0.99 3.45 -15.95
CA ALA A 87 -1.29 4.45 -16.98
C ALA A 87 -0.67 5.83 -16.69
N ASP A 88 -0.37 6.14 -15.43
CA ASP A 88 0.25 7.41 -15.03
C ASP A 88 1.74 7.53 -15.36
N TYR A 89 2.35 6.46 -15.87
CA TYR A 89 3.76 6.43 -16.19
C TYR A 89 4.00 6.58 -17.70
N ASP A 90 5.16 7.12 -18.08
CA ASP A 90 5.52 7.36 -19.49
C ASP A 90 5.48 6.08 -20.33
N GLU A 91 5.77 4.92 -19.75
CA GLU A 91 5.77 3.62 -20.41
C GLU A 91 4.81 2.64 -19.70
N PRO A 92 3.48 2.81 -19.82
CA PRO A 92 2.49 2.05 -19.06
C PRO A 92 2.62 0.52 -19.16
N GLY A 93 2.95 0.01 -20.36
CA GLY A 93 3.12 -1.43 -20.57
C GLY A 93 4.30 -2.02 -19.82
N ASN A 94 5.43 -1.31 -19.77
CA ASN A 94 6.60 -1.72 -19.01
C ASN A 94 6.33 -1.63 -17.50
N MET A 95 5.66 -0.56 -17.07
CA MET A 95 5.30 -0.36 -15.68
C MET A 95 4.30 -1.40 -15.17
N PHE A 96 3.32 -1.78 -16.00
CA PHE A 96 2.40 -2.87 -15.68
C PHE A 96 3.16 -4.18 -15.37
N GLY A 97 4.12 -4.56 -16.22
CA GLY A 97 4.97 -5.73 -15.97
C GLY A 97 5.83 -5.61 -14.71
N SER A 98 6.39 -4.43 -14.47
CA SER A 98 7.18 -4.13 -13.27
C SER A 98 6.36 -4.28 -12.00
N PHE A 99 5.16 -3.70 -11.96
CA PHE A 99 4.27 -3.77 -10.80
C PHE A 99 3.73 -5.16 -10.51
N LEU A 100 3.54 -5.99 -11.54
CA LEU A 100 3.26 -7.42 -11.33
C LEU A 100 4.44 -8.10 -10.61
N GLY A 101 5.67 -7.81 -11.01
CA GLY A 101 6.88 -8.32 -10.37
C GLY A 101 7.08 -7.79 -8.95
N SER A 102 6.63 -6.56 -8.67
CA SER A 102 6.69 -5.95 -7.33
C SER A 102 5.52 -6.35 -6.42
N GLU A 103 4.79 -7.42 -6.77
CA GLU A 103 3.73 -8.00 -5.95
C GLU A 103 2.54 -7.06 -5.67
N PHE A 104 2.22 -6.15 -6.61
CA PHE A 104 1.03 -5.32 -6.52
C PHE A 104 -0.21 -6.17 -6.21
N ARG A 105 -0.99 -5.76 -5.24
CA ARG A 105 -2.21 -6.44 -4.83
C ARG A 105 -3.45 -5.67 -5.24
N ARG A 106 -3.55 -4.40 -4.84
CA ARG A 106 -4.68 -3.50 -5.12
C ARG A 106 -4.28 -2.07 -4.77
N ALA A 107 -4.96 -1.10 -5.36
CA ALA A 107 -4.82 0.30 -4.99
C ALA A 107 -6.18 0.95 -4.77
N ALA A 108 -6.20 1.98 -3.94
CA ALA A 108 -7.36 2.82 -3.71
C ALA A 108 -6.96 4.29 -3.87
N VAL A 109 -7.85 5.09 -4.44
CA VAL A 109 -7.62 6.49 -4.76
C VAL A 109 -8.75 7.37 -4.26
N THR A 110 -8.40 8.57 -3.83
CA THR A 110 -9.34 9.66 -3.56
C THR A 110 -8.74 10.98 -3.99
N GLY A 111 -9.58 11.95 -4.28
CA GLY A 111 -9.10 13.28 -4.62
C GLY A 111 -10.23 14.32 -4.57
N TRP A 112 -9.82 15.58 -4.56
CA TRP A 112 -10.74 16.70 -4.49
C TRP A 112 -10.13 18.00 -4.99
N LEU A 113 -11.00 18.94 -5.35
CA LEU A 113 -10.66 20.34 -5.58
C LEU A 113 -11.03 21.17 -4.35
N ALA A 114 -10.07 21.94 -3.84
CA ALA A 114 -10.27 22.89 -2.75
C ALA A 114 -9.80 24.29 -3.21
N GLY A 115 -10.71 25.10 -3.74
CA GLY A 115 -10.34 26.33 -4.45
C GLY A 115 -9.62 26.02 -5.75
N ASP A 116 -8.39 26.55 -5.89
CA ASP A 116 -7.50 26.33 -7.04
C ASP A 116 -6.58 25.11 -6.84
N SER A 117 -6.60 24.50 -5.66
CA SER A 117 -5.76 23.35 -5.36
C SER A 117 -6.48 22.04 -5.71
N SER A 118 -5.81 21.15 -6.43
CA SER A 118 -6.19 19.76 -6.59
C SER A 118 -5.35 18.88 -5.66
N VAL A 119 -6.00 17.91 -5.05
CA VAL A 119 -5.37 16.92 -4.16
C VAL A 119 -5.75 15.53 -4.63
N GLU A 120 -4.76 14.66 -4.73
CA GLU A 120 -4.93 13.25 -4.97
C GLU A 120 -4.16 12.44 -3.94
N ILE A 121 -4.75 11.38 -3.43
CA ILE A 121 -4.16 10.45 -2.47
C ILE A 121 -4.38 9.04 -2.97
N ARG A 122 -3.31 8.28 -3.05
CA ARG A 122 -3.32 6.85 -3.36
C ARG A 122 -2.79 6.04 -2.21
N LEU A 123 -3.39 4.90 -1.99
CA LEU A 123 -2.88 3.83 -1.15
C LEU A 123 -2.68 2.61 -2.03
N VAL A 124 -1.44 2.16 -2.13
CA VAL A 124 -1.07 0.98 -2.92
C VAL A 124 -0.66 -0.13 -1.97
N GLN A 125 -1.37 -1.25 -2.04
CA GLN A 125 -1.12 -2.41 -1.19
C GLN A 125 -0.41 -3.51 -1.98
N TYR A 126 0.61 -4.09 -1.36
CA TYR A 126 1.46 -5.15 -1.91
C TYR A 126 1.25 -6.46 -1.13
N ARG A 127 1.67 -7.60 -1.70
CA ARG A 127 1.61 -8.90 -1.02
C ARG A 127 2.77 -9.10 -0.06
N GLN A 128 3.92 -8.53 -0.37
CA GLN A 128 5.16 -8.60 0.42
C GLN A 128 5.60 -10.04 0.74
N GLU A 129 5.53 -10.93 -0.24
CA GLU A 129 5.94 -12.32 -0.11
C GLU A 129 7.46 -12.48 -0.17
N GLU A 130 8.14 -11.68 -1.00
CA GLU A 130 9.59 -11.75 -1.23
C GLU A 130 10.33 -10.51 -0.72
N THR A 131 9.77 -9.32 -0.91
CA THR A 131 10.41 -8.04 -0.55
C THR A 131 9.48 -7.16 0.28
N VAL A 132 10.02 -6.05 0.81
CA VAL A 132 9.20 -5.01 1.46
C VAL A 132 8.74 -4.01 0.39
N ALA A 133 7.91 -4.50 -0.53
CA ALA A 133 7.52 -3.78 -1.74
C ALA A 133 6.88 -2.41 -1.47
N ALA A 134 6.15 -2.25 -0.35
CA ALA A 134 5.61 -0.95 0.05
C ALA A 134 6.71 0.07 0.39
N SER A 135 7.81 -0.36 1.02
CA SER A 135 8.98 0.47 1.28
C SER A 135 9.69 0.85 -0.03
N GLU A 136 9.90 -0.14 -0.91
CA GLU A 136 10.56 0.08 -2.20
C GLU A 136 9.77 1.06 -3.08
N ALA A 137 8.43 0.99 -3.04
CA ALA A 137 7.57 1.95 -3.75
C ALA A 137 7.72 3.38 -3.20
N ALA A 138 7.76 3.54 -1.87
CA ALA A 138 7.99 4.85 -1.26
C ALA A 138 9.39 5.38 -1.58
N GLU A 139 10.43 4.54 -1.51
CA GLU A 139 11.82 4.89 -1.88
C GLU A 139 11.92 5.34 -3.34
N ASN A 140 11.22 4.67 -4.24
CA ASN A 140 11.16 5.08 -5.65
C ASN A 140 10.51 6.46 -5.81
N GLY A 141 9.43 6.73 -5.07
CA GLY A 141 8.79 8.04 -5.03
C GLY A 141 9.75 9.14 -4.53
N HIS A 142 10.50 8.87 -3.46
CA HIS A 142 11.53 9.77 -2.92
C HIS A 142 12.62 10.06 -3.96
N TYR A 143 13.13 9.00 -4.60
CA TYR A 143 14.18 9.11 -5.60
C TYR A 143 13.83 10.08 -6.72
N TRP A 144 12.63 10.02 -7.25
CA TRP A 144 12.19 10.89 -8.34
C TRP A 144 11.88 12.31 -7.86
N ALA A 145 11.20 12.45 -6.72
CA ALA A 145 10.85 13.76 -6.18
C ALA A 145 12.08 14.61 -5.80
N GLU A 146 13.11 14.00 -5.25
CA GLU A 146 14.36 14.67 -4.88
C GLU A 146 15.16 15.19 -6.07
N ARG A 147 15.00 14.59 -7.24
CA ARG A 147 15.73 14.97 -8.46
C ARG A 147 15.10 16.10 -9.23
N GLU A 148 13.88 16.47 -8.92
CA GLU A 148 13.25 17.61 -9.57
C GLU A 148 13.90 18.91 -9.08
N ASP A 149 14.28 19.77 -10.05
CA ASP A 149 14.96 21.04 -9.74
C ASP A 149 14.07 21.99 -8.93
N GLY A 150 14.63 22.55 -7.88
CA GLY A 150 13.92 23.45 -6.99
C GLY A 150 13.01 22.75 -5.97
N THR A 151 13.30 21.51 -5.61
CA THR A 151 12.59 20.74 -4.59
C THR A 151 13.12 21.03 -3.19
N GLU A 152 12.23 21.29 -2.26
CA GLU A 152 12.49 21.33 -0.82
C GLU A 152 11.82 20.09 -0.17
N SER A 153 12.57 19.35 0.66
CA SER A 153 12.11 18.13 1.32
C SER A 153 11.88 18.30 2.82
N TYR A 154 10.87 17.65 3.36
CA TYR A 154 10.47 17.74 4.76
C TYR A 154 10.06 16.35 5.27
N PRO A 155 10.49 15.94 6.48
CA PRO A 155 10.06 14.67 7.06
C PRO A 155 8.56 14.71 7.42
N VAL A 156 7.88 13.59 7.23
CA VAL A 156 6.50 13.38 7.65
C VAL A 156 6.50 12.84 9.08
N PRO A 157 5.97 13.58 10.07
CA PRO A 157 5.97 13.15 11.46
C PRO A 157 5.19 11.84 11.67
N GLY A 158 5.72 10.94 12.51
CA GLY A 158 5.09 9.67 12.85
C GLY A 158 5.33 8.56 11.83
N THR A 159 6.23 8.79 10.87
CA THR A 159 6.72 7.77 9.92
C THR A 159 8.19 7.47 10.19
N GLY A 160 8.71 6.36 9.65
CA GLY A 160 10.13 6.02 9.74
C GLY A 160 10.98 6.80 8.76
N ASP A 161 10.50 6.93 7.53
CA ASP A 161 11.21 7.46 6.36
C ASP A 161 10.33 8.31 5.45
N GLY A 162 9.07 8.54 5.84
CA GLY A 162 8.14 9.33 5.03
C GLY A 162 8.61 10.76 4.83
N MET A 163 8.55 11.23 3.58
CA MET A 163 8.98 12.56 3.17
C MET A 163 7.91 13.27 2.35
N ALA A 164 7.84 14.57 2.53
CA ALA A 164 7.04 15.49 1.73
C ALA A 164 7.96 16.42 0.95
N TYR A 165 7.61 16.71 -0.28
CA TYR A 165 8.38 17.49 -1.25
C TYR A 165 7.55 18.65 -1.75
N VAL A 166 8.12 19.85 -1.75
CA VAL A 166 7.50 21.05 -2.30
C VAL A 166 8.37 21.59 -3.41
N HIS A 167 7.81 21.66 -4.62
CA HIS A 167 8.51 22.24 -5.77
C HIS A 167 8.34 23.75 -5.76
N THR A 168 9.46 24.46 -5.63
CA THR A 168 9.48 25.92 -5.48
C THR A 168 9.36 26.66 -6.80
N LYS A 169 9.61 25.96 -7.92
CA LYS A 169 9.49 26.48 -9.29
C LYS A 169 8.19 25.97 -9.89
N PRO A 170 7.42 26.82 -10.59
CA PRO A 170 6.25 26.34 -11.31
C PRO A 170 6.69 25.53 -12.53
N PHE A 171 5.92 24.52 -12.87
CA PHE A 171 5.98 23.84 -14.16
C PHE A 171 4.84 24.32 -15.06
N VAL A 172 4.97 24.11 -16.35
CA VAL A 172 3.97 24.53 -17.34
C VAL A 172 3.20 23.28 -17.78
N GLU A 173 1.92 23.24 -17.49
CA GLU A 173 1.03 22.17 -17.96
C GLU A 173 0.73 22.29 -19.46
N LEU A 174 0.21 21.19 -20.04
CA LEU A 174 -0.37 21.19 -21.36
C LEU A 174 -1.47 22.25 -21.44
N GLY A 175 -1.26 23.31 -22.22
CA GLY A 175 -2.16 24.46 -22.30
C GLY A 175 -1.54 25.77 -21.81
N GLY A 176 -0.29 25.77 -21.34
CA GLY A 176 0.46 26.98 -20.98
C GLY A 176 0.12 27.57 -19.61
N VAL A 177 -0.62 26.85 -18.77
CA VAL A 177 -0.93 27.27 -17.41
C VAL A 177 0.24 26.86 -16.49
N SER A 178 0.76 27.82 -15.73
CA SER A 178 1.79 27.55 -14.73
C SER A 178 1.15 27.00 -13.46
N ALA A 179 1.64 25.87 -12.97
CA ALA A 179 1.22 25.24 -11.73
C ALA A 179 2.40 24.92 -10.83
N TYR A 180 2.17 24.90 -9.53
CA TYR A 180 3.10 24.39 -8.53
C TYR A 180 2.67 23.01 -8.11
N SER A 181 3.61 22.17 -7.70
CA SER A 181 3.32 20.83 -7.19
C SER A 181 3.95 20.58 -5.82
N ALA A 182 3.34 19.69 -5.07
CA ALA A 182 3.92 19.09 -3.89
C ALA A 182 3.55 17.61 -3.85
N ARG A 183 4.44 16.78 -3.33
CA ARG A 183 4.27 15.33 -3.26
C ARG A 183 4.62 14.83 -1.87
N ALA A 184 4.06 13.71 -1.48
CA ALA A 184 4.51 13.02 -0.27
C ALA A 184 4.44 11.51 -0.49
N PHE A 185 5.45 10.82 0.03
CA PHE A 185 5.57 9.37 -0.01
C PHE A 185 5.90 8.84 1.37
N ALA A 186 5.27 7.76 1.76
CA ALA A 186 5.53 7.05 3.00
C ALA A 186 4.94 5.65 2.90
N TRP A 187 5.25 4.77 3.84
CA TRP A 187 4.65 3.45 3.91
C TRP A 187 4.41 3.02 5.35
N ARG A 188 3.50 2.07 5.52
CA ARG A 188 3.29 1.36 6.77
C ARG A 188 2.79 -0.05 6.49
N GLY A 189 3.45 -1.06 7.06
CA GLY A 189 3.10 -2.46 6.81
C GLY A 189 3.28 -2.80 5.33
N ASP A 190 2.21 -3.21 4.68
CA ASP A 190 2.16 -3.58 3.27
C ASP A 190 1.55 -2.50 2.36
N ILE A 191 1.37 -1.28 2.88
CA ILE A 191 0.71 -0.18 2.17
C ILE A 191 1.68 0.97 1.97
N ALA A 192 1.91 1.35 0.71
CA ALA A 192 2.53 2.61 0.33
C ALA A 192 1.46 3.70 0.20
N MET A 193 1.80 4.91 0.65
CA MET A 193 1.02 6.13 0.51
C MET A 193 1.69 7.06 -0.47
N GLU A 194 0.91 7.59 -1.38
CA GLU A 194 1.33 8.59 -2.36
C GLU A 194 0.34 9.75 -2.34
N ILE A 195 0.84 10.97 -2.26
CA ILE A 195 0.01 12.18 -2.30
C ILE A 195 0.58 13.14 -3.34
N TRP A 196 -0.29 13.69 -4.17
CA TRP A 196 -0.01 14.77 -5.10
C TRP A 196 -0.91 15.96 -4.81
N VAL A 197 -0.34 17.14 -4.83
CA VAL A 197 -1.05 18.41 -4.71
C VAL A 197 -0.57 19.32 -5.84
N TYR A 198 -1.51 19.90 -6.57
CA TYR A 198 -1.23 20.92 -7.58
C TYR A 198 -2.03 22.18 -7.26
N ASP A 199 -1.44 23.34 -7.52
CA ASP A 199 -2.06 24.64 -7.27
C ASP A 199 -1.51 25.68 -8.25
N SER A 200 -2.31 26.67 -8.58
CA SER A 200 -1.86 27.86 -9.34
C SER A 200 -0.88 28.73 -8.54
N LYS A 201 -0.77 28.54 -7.24
CA LYS A 201 0.10 29.27 -6.31
C LYS A 201 1.05 28.30 -5.60
N ARG A 202 2.16 28.86 -5.09
CA ARG A 202 3.14 28.07 -4.32
C ARG A 202 2.47 27.36 -3.14
N ILE A 203 2.66 26.06 -3.08
CA ILE A 203 2.10 25.18 -2.05
C ILE A 203 2.94 25.33 -0.76
N SER A 204 2.28 25.48 0.37
CA SER A 204 2.97 25.52 1.65
C SER A 204 3.40 24.13 2.12
N LYS A 205 4.58 24.05 2.75
CA LYS A 205 5.04 22.81 3.38
C LYS A 205 4.05 22.26 4.39
N GLN A 206 3.36 23.15 5.11
CA GLN A 206 2.39 22.77 6.13
C GLN A 206 1.25 21.96 5.53
N LEU A 207 0.74 22.36 4.36
CA LEU A 207 -0.36 21.66 3.69
C LEU A 207 0.00 20.20 3.39
N ILE A 208 1.14 19.98 2.70
CA ILE A 208 1.51 18.63 2.27
C ILE A 208 1.94 17.73 3.45
N VAL A 209 2.67 18.29 4.43
CA VAL A 209 3.08 17.55 5.63
C VAL A 209 1.87 17.16 6.48
N ASP A 210 0.89 18.06 6.67
CA ASP A 210 -0.32 17.76 7.44
C ASP A 210 -1.21 16.73 6.71
N LEU A 211 -1.33 16.80 5.39
CA LEU A 211 -2.03 15.79 4.61
C LEU A 211 -1.39 14.42 4.77
N ALA A 212 -0.08 14.34 4.59
CA ALA A 212 0.67 13.09 4.69
C ALA A 212 0.59 12.50 6.11
N LYS A 213 0.81 13.33 7.15
CA LYS A 213 0.68 12.91 8.54
C LYS A 213 -0.71 12.34 8.82
N ARG A 214 -1.76 13.08 8.48
CA ARG A 214 -3.15 12.65 8.70
C ARG A 214 -3.49 11.36 7.95
N GLN A 215 -2.97 11.20 6.72
CA GLN A 215 -3.18 9.97 5.97
C GLN A 215 -2.46 8.78 6.62
N MET A 216 -1.24 8.97 7.10
CA MET A 216 -0.50 7.92 7.80
C MET A 216 -1.12 7.53 9.15
N GLU A 217 -1.85 8.44 9.80
CA GLU A 217 -2.62 8.15 11.02
C GLU A 217 -3.83 7.22 10.76
N GLN A 218 -4.28 7.05 9.51
CA GLN A 218 -5.35 6.12 9.13
C GLN A 218 -4.82 4.70 8.87
N LEU A 219 -3.55 4.52 8.61
CA LEU A 219 -2.89 3.23 8.38
C LEU A 219 -2.48 2.56 9.70
#